data_9ff7488d03a1299d3061fa18f562a17f
#
_entry.id   9ff7488d03a1299d3061fa18f562a17f
#
_cell.length_a   1.000
_cell.length_b   1.000
_cell.length_c   1.000
_cell.angle_alpha   90.00
_cell.angle_beta   90.00
_cell.angle_gamma   90.00
#
_symmetry.space_group_name_H-M   'P 1'
#
loop_
_entity.id
_entity.type
_entity.pdbx_description
1 polymer ?
#
loop_
_entity_poly.entity_id
_entity_poly.type
_entity_poly.pdbx_seq_one_letter_code
_entity_poly.pdbx_strand_id
1 'polypeptide(L)'
;MILGIESSCDDTSAAVLCGTEMLSNVIASQAVHMQYGGVIPELASRAHQQNIVPVVDTALKNASVGVSDLDAIAFTRGPGLLGSLLVGVSFSKGLAVANNIPLVEVNHLQGHILSHFIDIPGETVPHPSFPFLCLLVSGGHTQIVKVTAPLEMEIVGTTIDDAAGEAFDKCAKVMGLPYPGGPVIDRLAAQGDAERFRFAKPSVPGFDYSFSGLKTSFPVSYTHLRAHETAANL
;
A
#
# COMPACT_ATOMS: atom_id res chain seq x y z
N MET A 1 5.65 22.42 10.53
CA MET A 1 4.69 21.56 9.81
C MET A 1 5.39 20.87 8.65
N ILE A 2 5.00 19.64 8.32
CA ILE A 2 5.62 18.86 7.25
C ILE A 2 4.55 18.49 6.23
N LEU A 3 4.82 18.74 4.94
CA LEU A 3 4.04 18.24 3.83
C LEU A 3 4.64 16.91 3.36
N GLY A 4 3.92 15.81 3.48
CA GLY A 4 4.29 14.50 2.92
C GLY A 4 3.64 14.27 1.56
N ILE A 5 4.42 13.77 0.58
CA ILE A 5 3.96 13.47 -0.78
C ILE A 5 4.31 12.04 -1.14
N GLU A 6 3.30 11.26 -1.53
CA GLU A 6 3.42 9.85 -1.92
C GLU A 6 2.90 9.64 -3.34
N SER A 7 3.71 8.97 -4.18
CA SER A 7 3.37 8.64 -5.55
C SER A 7 4.04 7.34 -6.03
N SER A 8 4.28 6.38 -5.13
CA SER A 8 5.13 5.22 -5.45
C SER A 8 4.48 4.17 -6.36
N CYS A 9 3.15 4.11 -6.43
CA CYS A 9 2.44 3.10 -7.23
C CYS A 9 1.34 3.73 -8.08
N ASP A 10 0.08 3.65 -7.67
CA ASP A 10 -1.08 4.13 -8.42
C ASP A 10 -1.88 5.23 -7.70
N ASP A 11 -1.74 5.38 -6.40
CA ASP A 11 -2.39 6.45 -5.64
C ASP A 11 -1.48 7.69 -5.53
N THR A 12 -2.04 8.86 -5.80
CA THR A 12 -1.37 10.15 -5.53
C THR A 12 -1.87 10.66 -4.19
N SER A 13 -0.99 10.83 -3.23
CA SER A 13 -1.39 11.26 -1.89
C SER A 13 -0.55 12.42 -1.38
N ALA A 14 -1.17 13.28 -0.58
CA ALA A 14 -0.49 14.31 0.18
C ALA A 14 -1.12 14.47 1.57
N ALA A 15 -0.30 14.64 2.57
CA ALA A 15 -0.71 14.85 3.96
C ALA A 15 0.09 16.00 4.59
N VAL A 16 -0.55 16.73 5.51
CA VAL A 16 0.11 17.73 6.34
C VAL A 16 0.13 17.25 7.78
N LEU A 17 1.32 17.23 8.39
CA LEU A 17 1.51 16.84 9.78
C LEU A 17 2.09 17.98 10.61
N CYS A 18 1.67 18.08 11.86
CA CYS A 18 2.26 18.92 12.88
C CYS A 18 2.77 18.04 14.04
N GLY A 19 4.09 17.81 14.10
CA GLY A 19 4.63 16.74 14.95
C GLY A 19 4.12 15.37 14.51
N THR A 20 3.40 14.68 15.38
CA THR A 20 2.72 13.39 15.09
C THR A 20 1.27 13.55 14.64
N GLU A 21 0.67 14.74 14.85
CA GLU A 21 -0.74 14.99 14.53
C GLU A 21 -0.95 15.18 13.02
N MET A 22 -1.90 14.43 12.45
CA MET A 22 -2.31 14.55 11.06
C MET A 22 -3.35 15.65 10.89
N LEU A 23 -2.97 16.76 10.28
CA LEU A 23 -3.88 17.89 10.01
C LEU A 23 -4.74 17.66 8.77
N SER A 24 -4.20 16.96 7.77
CA SER A 24 -4.93 16.57 6.56
C SER A 24 -4.29 15.35 5.91
N ASN A 25 -5.12 14.57 5.20
CA ASN A 25 -4.69 13.48 4.32
C ASN A 25 -5.61 13.43 3.12
N VAL A 26 -5.06 13.56 1.92
CA VAL A 26 -5.80 13.57 0.64
C VAL A 26 -5.22 12.50 -0.26
N ILE A 27 -6.09 11.63 -0.77
CA ILE A 27 -5.73 10.51 -1.64
C ILE A 27 -6.56 10.62 -2.92
N ALA A 28 -5.90 10.59 -4.07
CA ALA A 28 -6.52 10.47 -5.38
C ALA A 28 -6.17 9.11 -5.98
N SER A 29 -7.12 8.17 -5.88
CA SER A 29 -7.00 6.82 -6.42
C SER A 29 -7.26 6.79 -7.93
N GLN A 30 -6.57 5.88 -8.62
CA GLN A 30 -6.62 5.76 -10.08
C GLN A 30 -7.53 4.59 -10.50
N ALA A 31 -8.83 4.84 -10.64
CA ALA A 31 -9.81 3.83 -11.04
C ALA A 31 -9.54 3.20 -12.43
N VAL A 32 -8.72 3.85 -13.25
CA VAL A 32 -8.38 3.35 -14.60
C VAL A 32 -7.75 1.96 -14.58
N HIS A 33 -7.00 1.62 -13.55
CA HIS A 33 -6.32 0.34 -13.41
C HIS A 33 -7.27 -0.85 -13.20
N MET A 34 -8.49 -0.59 -12.71
CA MET A 34 -9.53 -1.63 -12.56
C MET A 34 -9.90 -2.27 -13.90
N GLN A 35 -9.86 -1.51 -15.00
CA GLN A 35 -10.20 -2.01 -16.34
C GLN A 35 -9.15 -2.99 -16.89
N TYR A 36 -7.93 -2.93 -16.38
CA TYR A 36 -6.80 -3.75 -16.84
C TYR A 36 -6.47 -4.90 -15.90
N GLY A 37 -7.12 -4.96 -14.75
CA GLY A 37 -6.88 -6.01 -13.75
C GLY A 37 -5.51 -5.93 -13.09
N GLY A 38 -4.95 -4.72 -12.97
CA GLY A 38 -3.66 -4.44 -12.34
C GLY A 38 -3.09 -3.10 -12.76
N VAL A 39 -2.05 -2.63 -12.06
CA VAL A 39 -1.42 -1.33 -12.31
C VAL A 39 -0.63 -1.34 -13.61
N ILE A 40 -0.89 -0.36 -14.48
CA ILE A 40 -0.10 -0.10 -15.69
C ILE A 40 0.82 1.10 -15.40
N PRO A 41 2.15 0.91 -15.34
CA PRO A 41 3.09 1.93 -14.88
C PRO A 41 3.04 3.25 -15.66
N GLU A 42 2.84 3.20 -16.99
CA GLU A 42 2.74 4.41 -17.80
C GLU A 42 1.46 5.21 -17.50
N LEU A 43 0.33 4.54 -17.33
CA LEU A 43 -0.93 5.19 -16.96
C LEU A 43 -0.85 5.78 -15.56
N ALA A 44 -0.21 5.05 -14.62
CA ALA A 44 0.01 5.52 -13.26
C ALA A 44 0.80 6.83 -13.25
N SER A 45 1.94 6.89 -13.94
CA SER A 45 2.77 8.10 -13.97
C SER A 45 2.05 9.30 -14.62
N ARG A 46 1.25 9.09 -15.67
CA ARG A 46 0.44 10.15 -16.28
C ARG A 46 -0.65 10.66 -15.34
N ALA A 47 -1.31 9.77 -14.61
CA ALA A 47 -2.32 10.16 -13.64
C ALA A 47 -1.71 10.93 -12.45
N HIS A 48 -0.53 10.54 -11.97
CA HIS A 48 0.21 11.33 -10.98
C HIS A 48 0.49 12.76 -11.45
N GLN A 49 0.92 12.95 -12.71
CA GLN A 49 1.15 14.30 -13.27
C GLN A 49 -0.12 15.17 -13.23
N GLN A 50 -1.29 14.57 -13.45
CA GLN A 50 -2.55 15.29 -13.40
C GLN A 50 -3.02 15.59 -11.99
N ASN A 51 -2.78 14.65 -11.07
CA ASN A 51 -3.36 14.67 -9.71
C ASN A 51 -2.49 15.40 -8.68
N ILE A 52 -1.17 15.47 -8.87
CA ILE A 52 -0.25 15.90 -7.80
C ILE A 52 -0.50 17.34 -7.35
N VAL A 53 -0.74 18.27 -8.30
CA VAL A 53 -1.02 19.67 -7.97
C VAL A 53 -2.34 19.82 -7.21
N PRO A 54 -3.50 19.33 -7.70
CA PRO A 54 -4.76 19.45 -6.96
C PRO A 54 -4.77 18.69 -5.63
N VAL A 55 -4.08 17.56 -5.52
CA VAL A 55 -3.98 16.79 -4.27
C VAL A 55 -3.21 17.59 -3.21
N VAL A 56 -2.05 18.15 -3.56
CA VAL A 56 -1.24 18.96 -2.64
C VAL A 56 -1.97 20.24 -2.26
N ASP A 57 -2.58 20.95 -3.21
CA ASP A 57 -3.36 22.16 -2.95
C ASP A 57 -4.53 21.87 -1.98
N THR A 58 -5.23 20.77 -2.20
CA THR A 58 -6.33 20.35 -1.32
C THR A 58 -5.82 19.97 0.08
N ALA A 59 -4.70 19.27 0.18
CA ALA A 59 -4.11 18.90 1.48
C ALA A 59 -3.74 20.14 2.30
N LEU A 60 -3.11 21.12 1.69
CA LEU A 60 -2.76 22.40 2.33
C LEU A 60 -4.01 23.18 2.76
N LYS A 61 -5.03 23.27 1.91
CA LYS A 61 -6.31 23.94 2.23
C LYS A 61 -7.04 23.26 3.38
N ASN A 62 -7.13 21.94 3.37
CA ASN A 62 -7.79 21.18 4.44
C ASN A 62 -7.07 21.36 5.79
N ALA A 63 -5.74 21.46 5.77
CA ALA A 63 -4.95 21.78 6.96
C ALA A 63 -5.00 23.28 7.36
N SER A 64 -5.58 24.15 6.52
CA SER A 64 -5.53 25.61 6.68
C SER A 64 -4.11 26.16 6.76
N VAL A 65 -3.18 25.62 5.94
CA VAL A 65 -1.74 25.90 5.95
C VAL A 65 -1.31 26.43 4.58
N GLY A 66 -0.47 27.45 4.58
CA GLY A 66 0.21 27.94 3.38
C GLY A 66 1.55 27.22 3.16
N VAL A 67 2.09 27.29 1.94
CA VAL A 67 3.42 26.72 1.64
C VAL A 67 4.51 27.40 2.51
N SER A 68 4.36 28.67 2.83
CA SER A 68 5.27 29.43 3.70
C SER A 68 5.32 28.96 5.16
N ASP A 69 4.33 28.18 5.59
CA ASP A 69 4.21 27.67 6.96
C ASP A 69 4.88 26.29 7.13
N LEU A 70 5.40 25.73 6.03
CA LEU A 70 6.05 24.42 6.03
C LEU A 70 7.51 24.51 6.46
N ASP A 71 7.89 23.67 7.42
CA ASP A 71 9.28 23.52 7.86
C ASP A 71 10.07 22.56 6.96
N ALA A 72 9.38 21.58 6.32
CA ALA A 72 9.97 20.62 5.41
C ALA A 72 8.93 20.04 4.44
N ILE A 73 9.41 19.53 3.29
CA ILE A 73 8.66 18.72 2.36
C ILE A 73 9.27 17.31 2.36
N ALA A 74 8.48 16.32 2.75
CA ALA A 74 8.84 14.92 2.71
C ALA A 74 8.27 14.27 1.44
N PHE A 75 9.05 13.40 0.79
CA PHE A 75 8.60 12.68 -0.40
C PHE A 75 9.07 11.24 -0.39
N THR A 76 8.28 10.35 -0.99
CA THR A 76 8.68 8.96 -1.15
C THR A 76 9.75 8.84 -2.22
N ARG A 77 10.97 8.38 -1.78
CA ARG A 77 12.09 8.08 -2.67
C ARG A 77 11.92 6.72 -3.37
N GLY A 78 11.30 5.77 -2.69
CA GLY A 78 11.14 4.38 -3.10
C GLY A 78 11.07 3.43 -1.89
N PRO A 79 10.84 2.12 -2.15
CA PRO A 79 10.61 1.49 -3.46
C PRO A 79 9.29 1.88 -4.10
N GLY A 80 9.17 1.65 -5.43
CA GLY A 80 7.97 1.93 -6.20
C GLY A 80 8.21 1.94 -7.71
N LEU A 81 7.18 2.26 -8.47
CA LEU A 81 7.27 2.38 -9.93
C LEU A 81 8.06 3.63 -10.30
N LEU A 82 9.11 3.46 -11.10
CA LEU A 82 10.05 4.53 -11.42
C LEU A 82 9.37 5.79 -11.97
N GLY A 83 8.46 5.63 -12.94
CA GLY A 83 7.74 6.76 -13.55
C GLY A 83 6.85 7.51 -12.56
N SER A 84 6.19 6.79 -11.66
CA SER A 84 5.35 7.33 -10.60
C SER A 84 6.19 8.09 -9.56
N LEU A 85 7.29 7.47 -9.07
CA LEU A 85 8.23 8.11 -8.15
C LEU A 85 8.81 9.40 -8.72
N LEU A 86 9.20 9.42 -10.00
CA LEU A 86 9.77 10.60 -10.65
C LEU A 86 8.82 11.80 -10.62
N VAL A 87 7.51 11.59 -10.70
CA VAL A 87 6.53 12.69 -10.62
C VAL A 87 6.56 13.32 -9.22
N GLY A 88 6.40 12.52 -8.15
CA GLY A 88 6.42 13.04 -6.78
C GLY A 88 7.75 13.68 -6.41
N VAL A 89 8.87 13.05 -6.76
CA VAL A 89 10.23 13.56 -6.51
C VAL A 89 10.45 14.89 -7.22
N SER A 90 10.09 15.01 -8.52
CA SER A 90 10.30 16.22 -9.29
C SER A 90 9.42 17.37 -8.79
N PHE A 91 8.16 17.09 -8.49
CA PHE A 91 7.25 18.07 -7.91
C PHE A 91 7.74 18.57 -6.55
N SER A 92 8.11 17.66 -5.64
CA SER A 92 8.61 18.01 -4.31
C SER A 92 9.88 18.86 -4.38
N LYS A 93 10.82 18.51 -5.27
CA LYS A 93 12.04 19.30 -5.51
C LYS A 93 11.72 20.68 -6.06
N GLY A 94 10.82 20.79 -7.03
CA GLY A 94 10.41 22.08 -7.58
C GLY A 94 9.78 22.98 -6.52
N LEU A 95 8.87 22.44 -5.71
CA LEU A 95 8.22 23.18 -4.63
C LEU A 95 9.21 23.60 -3.55
N ALA A 96 10.12 22.73 -3.14
CA ALA A 96 11.15 22.99 -2.14
C ALA A 96 12.12 24.10 -2.59
N VAL A 97 12.62 24.02 -3.83
CA VAL A 97 13.54 25.02 -4.39
C VAL A 97 12.86 26.38 -4.54
N ALA A 98 11.62 26.42 -5.03
CA ALA A 98 10.88 27.67 -5.25
C ALA A 98 10.61 28.44 -3.94
N ASN A 99 10.50 27.72 -2.81
CA ASN A 99 10.15 28.32 -1.52
C ASN A 99 11.31 28.27 -0.49
N ASN A 100 12.47 27.76 -0.88
CA ASN A 100 13.63 27.58 0.01
C ASN A 100 13.29 26.73 1.27
N ILE A 101 12.53 25.64 1.07
CA ILE A 101 12.11 24.72 2.13
C ILE A 101 12.98 23.46 2.09
N PRO A 102 13.44 22.94 3.24
CA PRO A 102 14.16 21.66 3.32
C PRO A 102 13.39 20.51 2.72
N LEU A 103 14.11 19.59 2.04
CA LEU A 103 13.56 18.40 1.41
C LEU A 103 14.01 17.14 2.17
N VAL A 104 13.09 16.24 2.48
CA VAL A 104 13.33 15.00 3.23
C VAL A 104 12.91 13.80 2.38
N GLU A 105 13.84 12.89 2.13
CA GLU A 105 13.54 11.64 1.45
C GLU A 105 13.04 10.56 2.44
N VAL A 106 12.00 9.85 2.06
CA VAL A 106 11.36 8.81 2.89
C VAL A 106 11.34 7.48 2.12
N ASN A 107 11.68 6.40 2.81
CA ASN A 107 11.46 5.05 2.30
C ASN A 107 9.99 4.67 2.45
N HIS A 108 9.36 4.23 1.37
CA HIS A 108 7.93 3.87 1.31
C HIS A 108 7.53 2.86 2.41
N LEU A 109 8.32 1.79 2.59
CA LEU A 109 8.00 0.73 3.56
C LEU A 109 8.22 1.19 5.00
N GLN A 110 9.23 2.02 5.25
CA GLN A 110 9.42 2.65 6.56
C GLN A 110 8.27 3.62 6.86
N GLY A 111 7.77 4.35 5.85
CA GLY A 111 6.58 5.19 5.99
C GLY A 111 5.36 4.40 6.44
N HIS A 112 5.11 3.23 5.85
CA HIS A 112 4.04 2.32 6.31
C HIS A 112 4.20 1.89 7.76
N ILE A 113 5.41 1.52 8.19
CA ILE A 113 5.67 1.10 9.57
C ILE A 113 5.50 2.28 10.54
N LEU A 114 6.03 3.46 10.20
CA LEU A 114 5.98 4.64 11.04
C LEU A 114 4.59 5.29 11.09
N SER A 115 3.68 4.97 10.18
CA SER A 115 2.29 5.45 10.22
C SER A 115 1.55 5.07 11.51
N HIS A 116 1.99 4.01 12.22
CA HIS A 116 1.45 3.63 13.52
C HIS A 116 1.71 4.66 14.64
N PHE A 117 2.55 5.66 14.39
CA PHE A 117 2.86 6.73 15.35
C PHE A 117 2.16 8.05 14.98
N ILE A 118 1.25 8.04 14.02
CA ILE A 118 0.48 9.21 13.62
C ILE A 118 -0.76 9.32 14.50
N ASP A 119 -0.97 10.51 15.06
CA ASP A 119 -2.18 10.87 15.81
C ASP A 119 -3.25 11.37 14.84
N ILE A 120 -4.42 10.74 14.88
CA ILE A 120 -5.58 11.13 14.07
C ILE A 120 -6.51 11.96 14.94
N PRO A 121 -6.83 13.21 14.59
CA PRO A 121 -7.72 14.06 15.40
C PRO A 121 -9.07 13.39 15.68
N GLY A 122 -9.42 13.33 16.96
CA GLY A 122 -10.68 12.73 17.41
C GLY A 122 -10.67 11.20 17.56
N GLU A 123 -9.55 10.55 17.29
CA GLU A 123 -9.37 9.10 17.47
C GLU A 123 -8.33 8.82 18.57
N THR A 124 -8.53 7.70 19.29
CA THR A 124 -7.51 7.17 20.21
C THR A 124 -6.77 6.07 19.50
N VAL A 125 -5.58 6.38 18.97
CA VAL A 125 -4.73 5.42 18.27
C VAL A 125 -3.68 4.87 19.24
N PRO A 126 -3.66 3.55 19.50
CA PRO A 126 -2.61 2.97 20.35
C PRO A 126 -1.29 2.92 19.58
N HIS A 127 -0.25 3.55 20.12
CA HIS A 127 1.09 3.48 19.56
C HIS A 127 1.86 2.25 20.06
N PRO A 128 2.58 1.55 19.19
CA PRO A 128 3.43 0.43 19.63
C PRO A 128 4.62 0.92 20.45
N SER A 129 5.02 0.15 21.46
CA SER A 129 6.25 0.40 22.23
C SER A 129 7.42 -0.35 21.62
N PHE A 130 8.59 0.30 21.53
CA PHE A 130 9.82 -0.35 21.06
C PHE A 130 10.39 -1.34 22.12
N PRO A 131 10.93 -2.50 21.72
CA PRO A 131 10.91 -3.04 20.35
C PRO A 131 9.57 -3.71 20.02
N PHE A 132 9.20 -3.75 18.73
CA PHE A 132 8.01 -4.47 18.25
C PHE A 132 8.27 -5.19 16.92
N LEU A 133 7.39 -6.12 16.56
CA LEU A 133 7.35 -6.74 15.24
C LEU A 133 6.22 -6.10 14.42
N CYS A 134 6.54 -5.67 13.22
CA CYS A 134 5.57 -5.17 12.25
C CYS A 134 5.40 -6.19 11.12
N LEU A 135 4.19 -6.67 10.91
CA LEU A 135 3.82 -7.43 9.72
C LEU A 135 3.36 -6.43 8.64
N LEU A 136 4.20 -6.22 7.65
CA LEU A 136 3.90 -5.36 6.50
C LEU A 136 3.33 -6.23 5.38
N VAL A 137 2.08 -5.96 4.99
CA VAL A 137 1.35 -6.70 3.95
C VAL A 137 0.76 -5.72 2.94
N SER A 138 1.11 -5.89 1.67
CA SER A 138 0.59 -5.08 0.57
C SER A 138 0.50 -5.88 -0.73
N GLY A 139 0.11 -5.22 -1.82
CA GLY A 139 0.13 -5.80 -3.17
C GLY A 139 1.52 -6.19 -3.65
N GLY A 140 2.57 -5.45 -3.26
CA GLY A 140 3.93 -5.68 -3.73
C GLY A 140 4.89 -6.24 -2.67
N HIS A 141 4.54 -6.19 -1.39
CA HIS A 141 5.46 -6.55 -0.30
C HIS A 141 4.75 -7.35 0.80
N THR A 142 5.43 -8.36 1.31
CA THR A 142 5.03 -9.09 2.51
C THR A 142 6.27 -9.39 3.32
N GLN A 143 6.43 -8.72 4.47
CA GLN A 143 7.63 -8.78 5.30
C GLN A 143 7.26 -8.75 6.78
N ILE A 144 8.06 -9.43 7.60
CA ILE A 144 8.12 -9.18 9.06
C ILE A 144 9.33 -8.31 9.32
N VAL A 145 9.10 -7.18 9.96
CA VAL A 145 10.14 -6.22 10.31
C VAL A 145 10.22 -6.07 11.82
N LYS A 146 11.40 -6.30 12.39
CA LYS A 146 11.72 -6.00 13.78
C LYS A 146 12.13 -4.52 13.87
N VAL A 147 11.46 -3.78 14.71
CA VAL A 147 11.67 -2.34 14.90
C VAL A 147 12.17 -2.11 16.31
N THR A 148 13.41 -1.64 16.45
CA THR A 148 14.06 -1.40 17.76
C THR A 148 14.05 0.06 18.16
N ALA A 149 14.01 0.97 17.17
CA ALA A 149 13.86 2.41 17.33
C ALA A 149 13.28 3.01 16.04
N PRO A 150 12.88 4.30 15.99
CA PRO A 150 12.13 4.90 14.85
C PRO A 150 12.71 4.64 13.47
N LEU A 151 14.03 4.55 13.30
CA LEU A 151 14.68 4.27 12.02
C LEU A 151 15.57 3.02 12.04
N GLU A 152 15.54 2.27 13.14
CA GLU A 152 16.27 1.02 13.31
C GLU A 152 15.34 -0.16 13.04
N MET A 153 15.38 -0.62 11.79
CA MET A 153 14.49 -1.65 11.26
C MET A 153 15.29 -2.77 10.62
N GLU A 154 14.95 -4.01 10.98
CA GLU A 154 15.57 -5.23 10.47
C GLU A 154 14.49 -6.13 9.87
N ILE A 155 14.63 -6.51 8.61
CA ILE A 155 13.73 -7.50 7.98
C ILE A 155 14.14 -8.87 8.51
N VAL A 156 13.26 -9.52 9.27
CA VAL A 156 13.50 -10.85 9.84
C VAL A 156 12.83 -11.97 9.05
N GLY A 157 11.86 -11.63 8.19
CA GLY A 157 11.21 -12.56 7.28
C GLY A 157 10.60 -11.83 6.09
N THR A 158 10.58 -12.48 4.93
CA THR A 158 10.01 -11.93 3.69
C THR A 158 9.35 -13.01 2.86
N THR A 159 8.46 -12.62 1.95
CA THR A 159 8.00 -13.58 0.93
C THR A 159 9.12 -13.89 -0.04
N ILE A 160 9.26 -15.16 -0.40
CA ILE A 160 10.27 -15.63 -1.40
C ILE A 160 9.69 -15.69 -2.82
N ASP A 161 8.40 -15.42 -2.97
CA ASP A 161 7.68 -15.43 -4.23
C ASP A 161 6.65 -14.27 -4.29
N ASP A 162 5.37 -14.55 -4.54
CA ASP A 162 4.34 -13.52 -4.60
C ASP A 162 4.15 -12.82 -3.23
N ALA A 163 3.81 -11.53 -3.23
CA ALA A 163 3.28 -10.88 -2.05
C ALA A 163 1.86 -11.38 -1.73
N ALA A 164 1.41 -11.24 -0.49
CA ALA A 164 0.08 -11.69 -0.09
C ALA A 164 -1.04 -11.03 -0.90
N GLY A 165 -0.98 -9.71 -1.11
CA GLY A 165 -1.97 -9.00 -1.91
C GLY A 165 -1.97 -9.45 -3.37
N GLU A 166 -0.79 -9.68 -3.97
CA GLU A 166 -0.66 -10.22 -5.32
C GLU A 166 -1.27 -11.64 -5.42
N ALA A 167 -1.08 -12.48 -4.39
CA ALA A 167 -1.70 -13.80 -4.34
C ALA A 167 -3.24 -13.72 -4.29
N PHE A 168 -3.79 -12.77 -3.51
CA PHE A 168 -5.22 -12.49 -3.49
C PHE A 168 -5.73 -12.01 -4.85
N ASP A 169 -5.05 -11.10 -5.51
CA ASP A 169 -5.44 -10.60 -6.83
C ASP A 169 -5.45 -11.72 -7.89
N LYS A 170 -4.46 -12.61 -7.85
CA LYS A 170 -4.39 -13.78 -8.75
C LYS A 170 -5.55 -14.75 -8.50
N CYS A 171 -5.88 -15.02 -7.23
CA CYS A 171 -7.02 -15.86 -6.87
C CYS A 171 -8.35 -15.21 -7.28
N ALA A 172 -8.53 -13.92 -7.05
CA ALA A 172 -9.69 -13.14 -7.47
C ALA A 172 -9.91 -13.21 -8.98
N LYS A 173 -8.84 -13.05 -9.75
CA LYS A 173 -8.88 -13.16 -11.21
C LYS A 173 -9.38 -14.53 -11.69
N VAL A 174 -8.96 -15.62 -11.03
CA VAL A 174 -9.44 -16.97 -11.34
C VAL A 174 -10.95 -17.12 -11.05
N MET A 175 -11.44 -16.44 -10.02
CA MET A 175 -12.88 -16.42 -9.69
C MET A 175 -13.72 -15.48 -10.57
N GLY A 176 -13.07 -14.67 -11.42
CA GLY A 176 -13.75 -13.65 -12.22
C GLY A 176 -14.17 -12.43 -11.39
N LEU A 177 -13.52 -12.19 -10.24
CA LEU A 177 -13.77 -11.01 -9.39
C LEU A 177 -13.02 -9.79 -9.89
N PRO A 178 -13.50 -8.57 -9.58
CA PRO A 178 -12.85 -7.33 -9.99
C PRO A 178 -11.52 -7.10 -9.26
N TYR A 179 -10.68 -6.25 -9.85
CA TYR A 179 -9.46 -5.71 -9.24
C TYR A 179 -9.76 -4.41 -8.47
N PRO A 180 -9.12 -4.15 -7.31
CA PRO A 180 -8.23 -5.06 -6.56
C PRO A 180 -9.00 -6.21 -5.89
N GLY A 181 -8.45 -7.43 -5.98
CA GLY A 181 -9.12 -8.65 -5.53
C GLY A 181 -9.14 -8.84 -4.01
N GLY A 182 -8.10 -8.37 -3.32
CA GLY A 182 -7.96 -8.53 -1.87
C GLY A 182 -9.18 -8.07 -1.09
N PRO A 183 -9.61 -6.78 -1.19
CA PRO A 183 -10.79 -6.27 -0.47
C PRO A 183 -12.10 -6.97 -0.86
N VAL A 184 -12.20 -7.47 -2.10
CA VAL A 184 -13.39 -8.20 -2.56
C VAL A 184 -13.45 -9.57 -1.91
N ILE A 185 -12.32 -10.29 -1.91
CA ILE A 185 -12.23 -11.62 -1.27
C ILE A 185 -12.48 -11.50 0.23
N ASP A 186 -11.88 -10.52 0.90
CA ASP A 186 -12.06 -10.30 2.34
C ASP A 186 -13.56 -10.14 2.72
N ARG A 187 -14.26 -9.26 1.98
CA ARG A 187 -15.69 -9.06 2.19
C ARG A 187 -16.52 -10.32 1.95
N LEU A 188 -16.18 -11.14 0.93
CA LEU A 188 -16.87 -12.38 0.64
C LEU A 188 -16.53 -13.46 1.66
N ALA A 189 -15.29 -13.51 2.14
CA ALA A 189 -14.83 -14.47 3.12
C ALA A 189 -15.54 -14.33 4.47
N ALA A 190 -15.97 -13.12 4.85
CA ALA A 190 -16.79 -12.90 6.04
C ALA A 190 -18.13 -13.67 6.04
N GLN A 191 -18.60 -14.11 4.86
CA GLN A 191 -19.83 -14.88 4.68
C GLN A 191 -19.55 -16.37 4.39
N GLY A 192 -18.26 -16.75 4.34
CA GLY A 192 -17.81 -18.09 3.99
C GLY A 192 -17.54 -18.98 5.20
N ASP A 193 -17.31 -20.25 4.92
CA ASP A 193 -16.85 -21.24 5.88
C ASP A 193 -15.36 -21.49 5.68
N ALA A 194 -14.53 -21.04 6.62
CA ALA A 194 -13.07 -21.15 6.55
C ALA A 194 -12.56 -22.61 6.61
N GLU A 195 -13.35 -23.52 7.14
CA GLU A 195 -12.96 -24.92 7.32
C GLU A 195 -13.40 -25.81 6.13
N ARG A 196 -14.16 -25.30 5.18
CA ARG A 196 -14.73 -26.05 4.06
C ARG A 196 -13.68 -26.61 3.13
N PHE A 197 -12.56 -25.89 2.93
CA PHE A 197 -11.49 -26.28 2.00
C PHE A 197 -10.13 -26.27 2.68
N ARG A 198 -9.31 -27.24 2.32
CA ARG A 198 -7.91 -27.29 2.76
C ARG A 198 -7.00 -26.94 1.59
N PHE A 199 -6.27 -25.86 1.73
CA PHE A 199 -5.25 -25.45 0.78
C PHE A 199 -3.86 -25.86 1.25
N ALA A 200 -2.91 -25.90 0.31
CA ALA A 200 -1.52 -26.16 0.62
C ALA A 200 -0.99 -25.10 1.62
N LYS A 201 -0.33 -25.56 2.67
CA LYS A 201 0.40 -24.71 3.61
C LYS A 201 1.88 -24.80 3.26
N PRO A 202 2.45 -23.79 2.59
CA PRO A 202 3.87 -23.78 2.26
C PRO A 202 4.70 -23.84 3.54
N SER A 203 5.81 -24.59 3.52
CA SER A 203 6.78 -24.62 4.60
C SER A 203 8.09 -24.07 4.08
N VAL A 204 8.52 -22.95 4.65
CA VAL A 204 9.77 -22.27 4.32
C VAL A 204 10.59 -22.14 5.59
N PRO A 205 11.91 -22.32 5.55
CA PRO A 205 12.77 -22.16 6.71
C PRO A 205 12.74 -20.74 7.30
N GLY A 206 12.91 -20.63 8.62
CA GLY A 206 12.98 -19.33 9.29
C GLY A 206 11.61 -18.64 9.40
N PHE A 207 11.60 -17.33 9.17
CA PHE A 207 10.40 -16.49 9.20
C PHE A 207 9.93 -16.07 7.80
N ASP A 208 10.51 -16.65 6.77
CA ASP A 208 10.10 -16.36 5.39
C ASP A 208 8.74 -17.01 5.05
N TYR A 209 8.12 -16.51 3.99
CA TYR A 209 6.82 -16.98 3.51
C TYR A 209 6.89 -17.43 2.05
N SER A 210 5.90 -18.24 1.65
CA SER A 210 5.62 -18.53 0.25
C SER A 210 4.11 -18.55 0.05
N PHE A 211 3.64 -17.94 -1.03
CA PHE A 211 2.24 -17.96 -1.45
C PHE A 211 2.04 -18.76 -2.73
N SER A 212 3.11 -19.24 -3.39
CA SER A 212 3.02 -19.95 -4.67
C SER A 212 2.24 -21.28 -4.54
N GLY A 213 2.42 -22.02 -3.44
CA GLY A 213 1.66 -23.24 -3.15
C GLY A 213 0.16 -22.98 -3.01
N LEU A 214 -0.21 -21.92 -2.30
CA LEU A 214 -1.60 -21.47 -2.17
C LEU A 214 -2.17 -21.07 -3.53
N LYS A 215 -1.46 -20.20 -4.26
CA LYS A 215 -1.83 -19.76 -5.60
C LYS A 215 -2.06 -20.91 -6.57
N THR A 216 -1.32 -22.00 -6.46
CA THR A 216 -1.46 -23.16 -7.34
C THR A 216 -2.60 -24.09 -6.90
N SER A 217 -2.74 -24.32 -5.58
CA SER A 217 -3.79 -25.22 -5.06
C SER A 217 -5.20 -24.64 -5.17
N PHE A 218 -5.33 -23.32 -5.09
CA PHE A 218 -6.62 -22.64 -5.17
C PHE A 218 -7.33 -22.84 -6.52
N PRO A 219 -6.72 -22.55 -7.71
CA PRO A 219 -7.37 -22.78 -9.01
C PRO A 219 -7.76 -24.24 -9.24
N VAL A 220 -6.95 -25.18 -8.78
CA VAL A 220 -7.27 -26.62 -8.90
C VAL A 220 -8.55 -26.94 -8.13
N SER A 221 -8.64 -26.54 -6.86
CA SER A 221 -9.82 -26.74 -6.02
C SER A 221 -11.06 -26.05 -6.60
N TYR A 222 -10.91 -24.80 -7.06
CA TYR A 222 -11.99 -24.02 -7.65
C TYR A 222 -12.53 -24.63 -8.95
N THR A 223 -11.64 -25.11 -9.83
CA THR A 223 -12.04 -25.77 -11.09
C THR A 223 -12.78 -27.08 -10.83
N HIS A 224 -12.32 -27.89 -9.88
CA HIS A 224 -13.02 -29.10 -9.49
C HIS A 224 -14.43 -28.82 -8.95
N LEU A 225 -14.60 -27.80 -8.11
CA LEU A 225 -15.91 -27.40 -7.61
C LEU A 225 -16.85 -26.99 -8.74
N ARG A 226 -16.42 -26.13 -9.66
CA ARG A 226 -17.26 -25.72 -10.80
C ARG A 226 -17.64 -26.91 -11.70
N ALA A 227 -16.74 -27.85 -11.90
CA ALA A 227 -17.02 -29.04 -12.68
C ALA A 227 -18.11 -29.92 -12.02
N HIS A 228 -18.07 -30.04 -10.68
CA HIS A 228 -19.10 -30.77 -9.92
C HIS A 228 -20.46 -30.06 -9.92
N GLU A 229 -20.48 -28.73 -9.80
CA GLU A 229 -21.72 -27.95 -9.86
C GLU A 229 -22.37 -28.02 -11.23
N THR A 230 -21.59 -28.02 -12.31
CA THR A 230 -22.10 -28.14 -13.68
C THR A 230 -22.65 -29.55 -13.95
N ALA A 231 -22.00 -30.59 -13.41
CA ALA A 231 -22.48 -31.98 -13.57
C ALA A 231 -23.73 -32.28 -12.70
N ALA A 232 -23.94 -31.54 -11.60
CA ALA A 232 -25.14 -31.67 -10.76
C ALA A 232 -26.36 -30.93 -11.32
N ASN A 233 -26.18 -30.03 -12.30
CA ASN A 233 -27.21 -29.23 -12.94
C ASN A 233 -27.60 -29.75 -14.35
N LEU A 234 -27.05 -30.87 -14.78
CA LEU A 234 -27.40 -31.64 -15.98
C LEU A 234 -28.18 -32.89 -15.60
#